data_86b8ba222f00ee118171c4f6232a64c3
#
_entry.id   86b8ba222f00ee118171c4f6232a64c3
#
_cell.length_a   1.000
_cell.length_b   1.000
_cell.length_c   1.000
_cell.angle_alpha   90.00
_cell.angle_beta   90.00
_cell.angle_gamma   90.00
#
_symmetry.space_group_name_H-M   'P 1'
#
loop_
_entity.id
_entity.type
_entity.pdbx_description
1 polymer ?
#
loop_
_entity_poly.entity_id
_entity_poly.type
_entity_poly.pdbx_seq_one_letter_code
_entity_poly.pdbx_strand_id
1 'polypeptide(L)'
;MSLLEVMERLTAGEMAGWAVVVLFLLLSLIQVSPLKLNPWDKIFAWVGKKMNGATEKRLEELERQVSDMWINNHRQAILTFARECRSNIPHSSDEWSNVLNVAEEYEKYVEDKHITNGIISQDTQYLRNLYQELSMEHKF
;
A
#
# COMPACT_ATOMS: atom_id res chain seq x y z
N MET A 1 42.61 38.11 -26.78
CA MET A 1 41.78 38.00 -25.56
C MET A 1 42.22 36.78 -24.80
N SER A 2 42.81 36.98 -23.64
CA SER A 2 43.22 35.84 -22.82
C SER A 2 42.01 35.27 -22.07
N LEU A 3 42.05 33.98 -21.74
CA LEU A 3 41.01 33.32 -20.95
C LEU A 3 40.70 34.06 -19.63
N LEU A 4 41.71 34.69 -19.04
CA LEU A 4 41.58 35.49 -17.83
C LEU A 4 40.73 36.76 -18.02
N GLU A 5 40.85 37.47 -19.14
CA GLU A 5 40.03 38.65 -19.45
C GLU A 5 38.53 38.32 -19.67
N VAL A 6 38.25 37.11 -20.15
CA VAL A 6 36.85 36.63 -20.29
C VAL A 6 36.25 36.26 -18.94
N MET A 7 37.03 35.66 -18.06
CA MET A 7 36.57 35.29 -16.72
C MET A 7 36.29 36.51 -15.82
N GLU A 8 37.06 37.58 -15.96
CA GLU A 8 36.89 38.79 -15.15
C GLU A 8 35.63 39.60 -15.49
N ARG A 9 35.04 39.38 -16.69
CA ARG A 9 33.82 40.05 -17.16
C ARG A 9 32.52 39.29 -16.88
N LEU A 10 32.60 38.04 -16.46
CA LEU A 10 31.42 37.23 -16.23
C LEU A 10 30.80 37.52 -14.85
N THR A 11 29.50 37.78 -14.82
CA THR A 11 28.77 37.86 -13.56
C THR A 11 28.70 36.49 -12.88
N ALA A 12 28.46 36.43 -11.56
CA ALA A 12 28.40 35.18 -10.81
C ALA A 12 27.36 34.20 -11.40
N GLY A 13 26.28 34.70 -12.00
CA GLY A 13 25.27 33.89 -12.67
C GLY A 13 25.73 33.28 -13.99
N GLU A 14 26.49 34.06 -14.77
CA GLU A 14 27.08 33.60 -16.04
C GLU A 14 28.21 32.58 -15.79
N MET A 15 29.00 32.76 -14.73
CA MET A 15 30.01 31.78 -14.30
C MET A 15 29.39 30.45 -13.90
N ALA A 16 28.28 30.47 -13.17
CA ALA A 16 27.53 29.26 -12.82
C ALA A 16 27.01 28.56 -14.08
N GLY A 17 26.46 29.29 -15.04
CA GLY A 17 26.00 28.76 -16.32
C GLY A 17 27.13 28.07 -17.12
N TRP A 18 28.29 28.74 -17.26
CA TRP A 18 29.45 28.16 -17.93
C TRP A 18 30.01 26.93 -17.20
N ALA A 19 30.02 26.92 -15.87
CA ALA A 19 30.45 25.77 -15.09
C ALA A 19 29.55 24.54 -15.35
N VAL A 20 28.26 24.74 -15.48
CA VAL A 20 27.32 23.67 -15.85
C VAL A 20 27.57 23.13 -17.24
N VAL A 21 27.79 24.01 -18.23
CA VAL A 21 28.11 23.62 -19.62
C VAL A 21 29.42 22.84 -19.69
N VAL A 22 30.47 23.32 -19.02
CA VAL A 22 31.77 22.64 -18.98
C VAL A 22 31.66 21.28 -18.30
N LEU A 23 30.93 21.20 -17.20
CA LEU A 23 30.66 19.92 -16.51
C LEU A 23 29.92 18.96 -17.41
N PHE A 24 28.93 19.42 -18.14
CA PHE A 24 28.15 18.59 -19.09
C PHE A 24 29.04 18.08 -20.24
N LEU A 25 29.91 18.93 -20.78
CA LEU A 25 30.88 18.53 -21.81
C LEU A 25 31.88 17.50 -21.30
N LEU A 26 32.39 17.66 -20.07
CA LEU A 26 33.29 16.70 -19.44
C LEU A 26 32.62 15.35 -19.22
N LEU A 27 31.37 15.34 -18.74
CA LEU A 27 30.61 14.14 -18.56
C LEU A 27 30.31 13.44 -19.89
N SER A 28 30.08 14.22 -20.97
CA SER A 28 29.85 13.68 -22.32
C SER A 28 31.12 13.06 -22.91
N LEU A 29 32.30 13.66 -22.66
CA LEU A 29 33.60 13.11 -23.08
C LEU A 29 33.91 11.77 -22.38
N ILE A 30 33.49 11.59 -21.13
CA ILE A 30 33.66 10.30 -20.41
C ILE A 30 32.84 9.20 -21.05
N GLN A 31 31.68 9.52 -21.64
CA GLN A 31 30.83 8.54 -22.36
C GLN A 31 31.49 8.01 -23.64
N VAL A 32 32.33 8.80 -24.29
CA VAL A 32 33.03 8.43 -25.56
C VAL A 32 34.32 7.66 -25.28
N SER A 33 34.79 7.64 -24.03
CA SER A 33 35.99 6.92 -23.62
C SER A 33 35.72 5.38 -23.65
N PRO A 34 36.74 4.57 -24.06
CA PRO A 34 36.63 3.10 -24.05
C PRO A 34 36.48 2.50 -22.62
N LEU A 35 36.64 3.28 -21.59
CA LEU A 35 36.27 2.94 -20.22
C LEU A 35 34.73 3.00 -20.13
N LYS A 36 34.07 1.83 -20.09
CA LYS A 36 32.61 1.65 -19.97
C LYS A 36 32.03 2.17 -18.62
N LEU A 37 32.42 3.38 -18.21
CA LEU A 37 31.89 4.07 -17.04
C LEU A 37 30.78 5.01 -17.52
N ASN A 38 29.54 4.57 -17.48
CA ASN A 38 28.40 5.44 -17.73
C ASN A 38 28.00 6.17 -16.43
N PRO A 39 28.41 7.41 -16.21
CA PRO A 39 28.06 8.12 -14.96
C PRO A 39 26.56 8.37 -14.84
N TRP A 40 25.84 8.37 -15.97
CA TRP A 40 24.41 8.59 -16.01
C TRP A 40 23.63 7.45 -15.37
N ASP A 41 24.07 6.20 -15.51
CA ASP A 41 23.41 5.05 -14.88
C ASP A 41 23.42 5.17 -13.36
N LYS A 42 24.49 5.66 -12.76
CA LYS A 42 24.59 5.88 -11.32
C LYS A 42 23.73 7.05 -10.86
N ILE A 43 23.67 8.12 -11.65
CA ILE A 43 22.86 9.31 -11.35
C ILE A 43 21.39 8.94 -11.45
N PHE A 44 20.95 8.26 -12.51
CA PHE A 44 19.56 7.82 -12.67
C PHE A 44 19.16 6.77 -11.63
N ALA A 45 20.04 5.84 -11.28
CA ALA A 45 19.78 4.88 -10.21
C ALA A 45 19.64 5.56 -8.84
N TRP A 46 20.46 6.58 -8.54
CA TRP A 46 20.37 7.33 -7.30
C TRP A 46 19.11 8.18 -7.22
N VAL A 47 18.75 8.91 -8.28
CA VAL A 47 17.52 9.70 -8.38
C VAL A 47 16.29 8.79 -8.30
N GLY A 48 16.28 7.67 -9.04
CA GLY A 48 15.23 6.69 -9.02
C GLY A 48 15.00 6.10 -7.62
N LYS A 49 16.07 5.70 -6.94
CA LYS A 49 16.00 5.17 -5.57
C LYS A 49 15.47 6.20 -4.57
N LYS A 50 15.83 7.47 -4.71
CA LYS A 50 15.36 8.54 -3.81
C LYS A 50 13.90 8.92 -4.07
N MET A 51 13.45 8.88 -5.31
CA MET A 51 12.05 9.15 -5.68
C MET A 51 11.12 7.98 -5.30
N ASN A 52 11.55 6.74 -5.55
CA ASN A 52 10.73 5.55 -5.29
C ASN A 52 10.60 5.23 -3.80
N GLY A 53 11.63 5.46 -2.99
CA GLY A 53 11.59 5.14 -1.57
C GLY A 53 10.54 5.90 -0.75
N ALA A 54 10.16 7.12 -1.15
CA ALA A 54 9.07 7.85 -0.52
C ALA A 54 7.69 7.31 -0.95
N THR A 55 7.59 6.85 -2.20
CA THR A 55 6.38 6.28 -2.78
C THR A 55 6.12 4.88 -2.22
N GLU A 56 7.16 4.06 -2.10
CA GLU A 56 7.07 2.72 -1.49
C GLU A 56 6.56 2.79 -0.04
N LYS A 57 7.12 3.67 0.78
CA LYS A 57 6.66 3.86 2.17
C LYS A 57 5.20 4.30 2.26
N ARG A 58 4.75 5.15 1.34
CA ARG A 58 3.34 5.56 1.28
C ARG A 58 2.44 4.41 0.85
N LEU A 59 2.90 3.59 -0.07
CA LEU A 59 2.17 2.42 -0.52
C LEU A 59 2.01 1.40 0.60
N GLU A 60 3.09 1.05 1.31
CA GLU A 60 3.06 0.17 2.48
C GLU A 60 2.10 0.69 3.57
N GLU A 61 2.12 1.99 3.84
CA GLU A 61 1.22 2.59 4.84
C GLU A 61 -0.24 2.54 4.38
N LEU A 62 -0.51 2.80 3.09
CA LEU A 62 -1.85 2.68 2.51
C LEU A 62 -2.34 1.23 2.53
N GLU A 63 -1.51 0.26 2.17
CA GLU A 63 -1.83 -1.16 2.25
C GLU A 63 -2.17 -1.58 3.67
N ARG A 64 -1.40 -1.11 4.66
CA ARG A 64 -1.67 -1.36 6.06
C ARG A 64 -3.02 -0.77 6.50
N GLN A 65 -3.29 0.50 6.14
CA GLN A 65 -4.56 1.17 6.49
C GLN A 65 -5.77 0.49 5.84
N VAL A 66 -5.66 0.09 4.57
CA VAL A 66 -6.71 -0.65 3.87
C VAL A 66 -6.95 -2.01 4.54
N SER A 67 -5.90 -2.71 4.90
CA SER A 67 -5.97 -3.99 5.62
C SER A 67 -6.65 -3.85 6.98
N ASP A 68 -6.25 -2.86 7.78
CA ASP A 68 -6.84 -2.57 9.09
C ASP A 68 -8.34 -2.20 8.96
N MET A 69 -8.68 -1.39 7.96
CA MET A 69 -10.06 -1.00 7.69
C MET A 69 -10.90 -2.20 7.25
N TRP A 70 -10.36 -3.05 6.39
CA TRP A 70 -11.02 -4.27 5.92
C TRP A 70 -11.34 -5.22 7.09
N ILE A 71 -10.34 -5.49 7.95
CA ILE A 71 -10.51 -6.31 9.16
C ILE A 71 -11.61 -5.73 10.07
N ASN A 72 -11.54 -4.44 10.35
CA ASN A 72 -12.48 -3.78 11.25
C ASN A 72 -13.91 -3.81 10.69
N ASN A 73 -14.09 -3.60 9.38
CA ASN A 73 -15.42 -3.65 8.75
C ASN A 73 -16.03 -5.05 8.83
N HIS A 74 -15.25 -6.10 8.52
CA HIS A 74 -15.74 -7.48 8.59
C HIS A 74 -16.08 -7.89 10.04
N ARG A 75 -15.23 -7.53 11.00
CA ARG A 75 -15.50 -7.74 12.42
C ARG A 75 -16.79 -7.06 12.87
N GLN A 76 -16.98 -5.80 12.50
CA GLN A 76 -18.18 -5.04 12.85
C GLN A 76 -19.45 -5.66 12.24
N ALA A 77 -19.39 -6.12 11.00
CA ALA A 77 -20.51 -6.80 10.36
C ALA A 77 -20.91 -8.07 11.14
N ILE A 78 -19.96 -8.94 11.47
CA ILE A 78 -20.20 -10.18 12.22
C ILE A 78 -20.76 -9.88 13.60
N LEU A 79 -20.11 -8.97 14.37
CA LEU A 79 -20.53 -8.62 15.73
C LEU A 79 -21.91 -7.98 15.77
N THR A 80 -22.21 -7.10 14.81
CA THR A 80 -23.51 -6.42 14.72
C THR A 80 -24.61 -7.43 14.44
N PHE A 81 -24.41 -8.29 13.43
CA PHE A 81 -25.38 -9.31 13.08
C PHE A 81 -25.62 -10.32 14.23
N ALA A 82 -24.54 -10.77 14.89
CA ALA A 82 -24.65 -11.65 16.04
C ALA A 82 -25.42 -11.01 17.21
N ARG A 83 -25.22 -9.71 17.45
CA ARG A 83 -25.96 -8.94 18.44
C ARG A 83 -27.45 -8.83 18.09
N GLU A 84 -27.75 -8.57 16.83
CA GLU A 84 -29.13 -8.47 16.33
C GLU A 84 -29.86 -9.81 16.46
N CYS A 85 -29.21 -10.93 16.11
CA CYS A 85 -29.74 -12.27 16.35
C CYS A 85 -30.05 -12.55 17.83
N ARG A 86 -29.12 -12.17 18.75
CA ARG A 86 -29.36 -12.29 20.21
C ARG A 86 -30.50 -11.40 20.70
N SER A 87 -30.80 -10.32 19.99
CA SER A 87 -31.93 -9.43 20.26
C SER A 87 -33.22 -9.87 19.58
N ASN A 88 -33.25 -11.05 18.96
CA ASN A 88 -34.38 -11.61 18.20
C ASN A 88 -34.84 -10.70 17.04
N ILE A 89 -33.93 -9.96 16.42
CA ILE A 89 -34.22 -9.22 15.20
C ILE A 89 -34.24 -10.22 14.04
N PRO A 90 -35.34 -10.28 13.26
CA PRO A 90 -35.43 -11.23 12.14
C PRO A 90 -34.56 -10.76 10.97
N HIS A 91 -33.91 -11.69 10.29
CA HIS A 91 -33.08 -11.46 9.12
C HIS A 91 -33.57 -12.35 7.96
N SER A 92 -33.44 -11.79 6.75
CA SER A 92 -33.75 -12.53 5.52
C SER A 92 -32.67 -13.57 5.18
N SER A 93 -33.02 -14.52 4.33
CA SER A 93 -32.08 -15.53 3.81
C SER A 93 -30.85 -14.88 3.12
N ASP A 94 -31.04 -13.77 2.43
CA ASP A 94 -29.94 -13.05 1.75
C ASP A 94 -29.00 -12.39 2.75
N GLU A 95 -29.51 -11.84 3.85
CA GLU A 95 -28.69 -11.27 4.92
C GLU A 95 -27.88 -12.36 5.62
N TRP A 96 -28.46 -13.52 5.86
CA TRP A 96 -27.77 -14.69 6.39
C TRP A 96 -26.64 -15.16 5.46
N SER A 97 -26.93 -15.31 4.17
CA SER A 97 -25.93 -15.69 3.18
C SER A 97 -24.76 -14.70 3.14
N ASN A 98 -25.08 -13.41 3.18
CA ASN A 98 -24.06 -12.36 3.17
C ASN A 98 -23.16 -12.41 4.40
N VAL A 99 -23.73 -12.49 5.61
CA VAL A 99 -22.91 -12.50 6.84
C VAL A 99 -22.05 -13.76 6.97
N LEU A 100 -22.56 -14.92 6.50
CA LEU A 100 -21.79 -16.16 6.52
C LEU A 100 -20.60 -16.09 5.54
N ASN A 101 -20.78 -15.49 4.36
CA ASN A 101 -19.69 -15.24 3.43
C ASN A 101 -18.64 -14.26 4.03
N VAL A 102 -19.09 -13.16 4.62
CA VAL A 102 -18.21 -12.21 5.32
C VAL A 102 -17.41 -12.89 6.44
N ALA A 103 -18.04 -13.80 7.18
CA ALA A 103 -17.38 -14.56 8.23
C ALA A 103 -16.32 -15.52 7.68
N GLU A 104 -16.61 -16.21 6.58
CA GLU A 104 -15.66 -17.12 5.91
C GLU A 104 -14.46 -16.35 5.36
N GLU A 105 -14.67 -15.23 4.67
CA GLU A 105 -13.60 -14.37 4.16
C GLU A 105 -12.73 -13.85 5.29
N TYR A 106 -13.33 -13.40 6.39
CA TYR A 106 -12.64 -12.92 7.56
C TYR A 106 -11.78 -14.00 8.21
N GLU A 107 -12.32 -15.20 8.44
CA GLU A 107 -11.60 -16.32 9.04
C GLU A 107 -10.39 -16.72 8.18
N LYS A 108 -10.58 -16.85 6.87
CA LYS A 108 -9.49 -17.13 5.93
C LYS A 108 -8.39 -16.09 5.99
N TYR A 109 -8.75 -14.81 5.99
CA TYR A 109 -7.78 -13.72 6.07
C TYR A 109 -6.98 -13.75 7.38
N VAL A 110 -7.66 -13.97 8.51
CA VAL A 110 -7.04 -14.02 9.84
C VAL A 110 -6.11 -15.22 9.97
N GLU A 111 -6.46 -16.36 9.40
CA GLU A 111 -5.64 -17.56 9.34
C GLU A 111 -4.38 -17.32 8.50
N ASP A 112 -4.53 -16.80 7.28
CA ASP A 112 -3.43 -16.48 6.38
C ASP A 112 -2.42 -15.48 6.98
N LYS A 113 -2.90 -14.55 7.78
CA LYS A 113 -2.10 -13.51 8.46
C LYS A 113 -1.65 -13.89 9.87
N HIS A 114 -2.02 -15.07 10.37
CA HIS A 114 -1.73 -15.53 11.74
C HIS A 114 -2.17 -14.54 12.83
N ILE A 115 -3.34 -13.90 12.65
CA ILE A 115 -3.93 -12.94 13.59
C ILE A 115 -4.75 -13.68 14.64
N THR A 116 -4.60 -13.33 15.93
CA THR A 116 -5.39 -13.91 17.01
C THR A 116 -6.86 -13.46 16.92
N ASN A 117 -7.82 -14.40 16.89
CA ASN A 117 -9.24 -14.16 16.59
C ASN A 117 -10.22 -14.74 17.64
N GLY A 118 -9.95 -14.60 18.92
CA GLY A 118 -10.71 -15.30 19.97
C GLY A 118 -12.22 -15.03 20.02
N ILE A 119 -12.65 -13.77 20.10
CA ILE A 119 -14.06 -13.39 20.29
C ILE A 119 -14.88 -13.60 19.02
N ILE A 120 -14.35 -13.17 17.88
CA ILE A 120 -15.05 -13.28 16.58
C ILE A 120 -15.31 -14.74 16.20
N SER A 121 -14.39 -15.62 16.49
CA SER A 121 -14.55 -17.06 16.25
C SER A 121 -15.77 -17.65 16.99
N GLN A 122 -16.03 -17.21 18.22
CA GLN A 122 -17.20 -17.62 18.98
C GLN A 122 -18.50 -17.09 18.37
N ASP A 123 -18.53 -15.84 17.94
CA ASP A 123 -19.69 -15.24 17.31
C ASP A 123 -19.97 -15.87 15.94
N THR A 124 -18.94 -16.16 15.15
CA THR A 124 -19.09 -16.89 13.88
C THR A 124 -19.66 -18.29 14.10
N GLN A 125 -19.17 -19.01 15.10
CA GLN A 125 -19.70 -20.34 15.43
C GLN A 125 -21.16 -20.27 15.90
N TYR A 126 -21.52 -19.27 16.72
CA TYR A 126 -22.88 -19.01 17.13
C TYR A 126 -23.80 -18.77 15.93
N LEU A 127 -23.39 -17.93 14.98
CA LEU A 127 -24.16 -17.64 13.78
C LEU A 127 -24.36 -18.88 12.90
N ARG A 128 -23.33 -19.70 12.72
CA ARG A 128 -23.44 -20.95 11.95
C ARG A 128 -24.42 -21.93 12.59
N ASN A 129 -24.37 -22.09 13.90
CA ASN A 129 -25.27 -22.98 14.62
C ASN A 129 -26.71 -22.47 14.50
N LEU A 130 -26.96 -21.20 14.73
CA LEU A 130 -28.27 -20.58 14.63
C LEU A 130 -28.86 -20.68 13.21
N TYR A 131 -28.02 -20.45 12.18
CA TYR A 131 -28.42 -20.62 10.78
C TYR A 131 -28.88 -22.06 10.48
N GLN A 132 -28.14 -23.05 10.98
CA GLN A 132 -28.53 -24.46 10.81
C GLN A 132 -29.88 -24.78 11.47
N GLU A 133 -30.13 -24.30 12.70
CA GLU A 133 -31.39 -24.46 13.39
C GLU A 133 -32.55 -23.83 12.59
N LEU A 134 -32.42 -22.58 12.19
CA LEU A 134 -33.45 -21.87 11.41
C LEU A 134 -33.71 -22.52 10.04
N SER A 135 -32.67 -23.01 9.39
CA SER A 135 -32.76 -23.71 8.10
C SER A 135 -33.53 -25.03 8.23
N MET A 136 -33.32 -25.79 9.32
CA MET A 136 -34.05 -27.04 9.59
C MET A 136 -35.52 -26.77 9.90
N GLU A 137 -35.82 -25.64 10.52
CA GLU A 137 -37.20 -25.25 10.89
C GLU A 137 -37.96 -24.52 9.77
N HIS A 138 -37.33 -24.31 8.59
CA HIS A 138 -37.89 -23.56 7.46
C HIS A 138 -38.38 -22.15 7.83
N LYS A 139 -37.65 -21.45 8.69
CA LYS A 139 -38.01 -20.12 9.24
C LYS A 139 -37.37 -18.93 8.50
N PHE A 140 -37.05 -19.08 7.24
CA PHE A 140 -36.58 -17.98 6.40
C PHE A 140 -37.66 -17.50 5.46
#